data_40a371d0674d4e43a27a8cc0f36ce0e0
#
_entry.id   40a371d0674d4e43a27a8cc0f36ce0e0
#
_cell.length_a   1.000
_cell.length_b   1.000
_cell.length_c   1.000
_cell.angle_alpha   90.00
_cell.angle_beta   90.00
_cell.angle_gamma   90.00
#
_symmetry.space_group_name_H-M   'P 1'
#
loop_
_entity.id
_entity.type
_entity.pdbx_description
1 polymer ?
#
loop_
_entity_poly.entity_id
_entity_poly.type
_entity_poly.pdbx_seq_one_letter_code
_entity_poly.pdbx_strand_id
1 'polypeptide(L)'
;VPDSAAKADRREQFAAWLTDTSNRQFAKNIANRIWKKMMGLGVVEPIDDFRDDNKPSNPELLEHLTDEILRLKFDMRELTRIIAYSSAFQRLAMVHDPSSAETYRFAGPVLRRMTAEQIWDSLITLVAYNPWSFQRPTAADIASVVDIDWSSANLAMAQTAADKYEATYAPGTYSKERQTLSGFEGQLLVRASEIPTPLPLGHFLRQFGQSDRESIEGGRTVATVPQILTMFNGPITHIMLKKGSVIYDNVVSAGPAQAVDVMFMAILTHRPTPLDRDLAVKEIRSANSVEAGYGNVLWALLNTREFLFIQ
;
A
#
# COMPACT_ATOMS: atom_id res chain seq x y z
N VAL A 1 -25.93 19.91 -17.13
CA VAL A 1 -25.32 21.11 -16.53
C VAL A 1 -26.12 22.30 -17.01
N PRO A 2 -26.73 23.12 -16.13
CA PRO A 2 -27.54 24.26 -16.56
C PRO A 2 -26.70 25.26 -17.33
N ASP A 3 -27.21 25.71 -18.46
CA ASP A 3 -26.55 26.66 -19.40
C ASP A 3 -26.40 28.09 -18.85
N SER A 4 -26.92 28.37 -17.64
CA SER A 4 -27.08 29.72 -17.11
C SER A 4 -25.89 30.29 -16.32
N ALA A 5 -24.78 29.56 -16.21
CA ALA A 5 -23.63 29.96 -15.40
C ALA A 5 -22.43 30.39 -16.29
N ALA A 6 -22.60 31.41 -17.07
CA ALA A 6 -21.62 31.91 -18.05
C ALA A 6 -20.31 32.47 -17.45
N LYS A 7 -20.07 32.39 -16.14
CA LYS A 7 -18.84 32.90 -15.48
C LYS A 7 -18.20 31.97 -14.46
N ALA A 8 -18.82 30.85 -14.07
CA ALA A 8 -18.19 29.90 -13.17
C ALA A 8 -17.34 28.88 -13.95
N ASP A 9 -16.20 28.43 -13.40
CA ASP A 9 -15.37 27.41 -14.02
C ASP A 9 -16.20 26.13 -14.23
N ARG A 10 -16.26 25.66 -15.48
CA ARG A 10 -17.02 24.46 -15.85
C ARG A 10 -16.54 23.22 -15.08
N ARG A 11 -15.27 23.17 -14.68
CA ARG A 11 -14.70 22.09 -13.88
C ARG A 11 -15.25 22.11 -12.47
N GLU A 12 -15.40 23.29 -11.86
CA GLU A 12 -16.00 23.43 -10.53
C GLU A 12 -17.47 23.02 -10.52
N GLN A 13 -18.21 23.42 -11.56
CA GLN A 13 -19.61 23.03 -11.73
C GLN A 13 -19.75 21.51 -11.90
N PHE A 14 -18.87 20.91 -12.71
CA PHE A 14 -18.85 19.46 -12.90
C PHE A 14 -18.49 18.73 -11.60
N ALA A 15 -17.48 19.20 -10.88
CA ALA A 15 -17.08 18.64 -9.59
C ALA A 15 -18.23 18.73 -8.57
N ALA A 16 -18.89 19.89 -8.48
CA ALA A 16 -20.03 20.08 -7.59
C ALA A 16 -21.20 19.14 -7.93
N TRP A 17 -21.53 19.00 -9.21
CA TRP A 17 -22.57 18.06 -9.66
C TRP A 17 -22.17 16.60 -9.38
N LEU A 18 -20.91 16.24 -9.62
CA LEU A 18 -20.42 14.88 -9.44
C LEU A 18 -20.50 14.45 -7.97
N THR A 19 -20.14 15.37 -7.05
CA THR A 19 -20.12 15.10 -5.60
C THR A 19 -21.41 15.49 -4.89
N ASP A 20 -22.44 15.90 -5.62
CA ASP A 20 -23.75 16.21 -5.05
C ASP A 20 -24.39 14.95 -4.47
N THR A 21 -25.07 15.09 -3.34
CA THR A 21 -25.72 13.98 -2.64
C THR A 21 -26.86 13.35 -3.46
N SER A 22 -27.39 14.06 -4.44
CA SER A 22 -28.37 13.52 -5.39
C SER A 22 -27.74 12.60 -6.44
N ASN A 23 -26.42 12.68 -6.66
CA ASN A 23 -25.70 11.82 -7.58
C ASN A 23 -25.31 10.50 -6.91
N ARG A 24 -26.29 9.63 -6.72
CA ARG A 24 -26.07 8.32 -6.08
C ARG A 24 -25.11 7.41 -6.86
N GLN A 25 -24.98 7.59 -8.17
CA GLN A 25 -24.10 6.75 -8.99
C GLN A 25 -22.62 6.93 -8.63
N PHE A 26 -22.19 8.19 -8.42
CA PHE A 26 -20.84 8.46 -7.94
C PHE A 26 -20.60 7.87 -6.55
N ALA A 27 -21.58 8.04 -5.64
CA ALA A 27 -21.50 7.48 -4.29
C ALA A 27 -21.42 5.94 -4.30
N LYS A 28 -22.22 5.27 -5.14
CA LYS A 28 -22.17 3.78 -5.35
C LYS A 28 -20.78 3.33 -5.80
N ASN A 29 -20.22 4.03 -6.78
CA ASN A 29 -18.90 3.69 -7.32
C ASN A 29 -17.82 3.83 -6.25
N ILE A 30 -17.76 4.94 -5.53
CA ILE A 30 -16.78 5.17 -4.45
C ILE A 30 -16.95 4.12 -3.33
N ALA A 31 -18.18 3.87 -2.91
CA ALA A 31 -18.47 2.88 -1.87
C ALA A 31 -18.02 1.46 -2.28
N ASN A 32 -18.31 1.04 -3.52
CA ASN A 32 -17.89 -0.24 -4.08
C ASN A 32 -16.36 -0.36 -4.17
N ARG A 33 -15.67 0.70 -4.57
CA ARG A 33 -14.20 0.75 -4.62
C ARG A 33 -13.57 0.61 -3.25
N ILE A 34 -14.09 1.31 -2.23
CA ILE A 34 -13.60 1.19 -0.85
C ILE A 34 -13.86 -0.21 -0.31
N TRP A 35 -15.08 -0.74 -0.52
CA TRP A 35 -15.42 -2.09 -0.15
C TRP A 35 -14.48 -3.13 -0.77
N LYS A 36 -14.27 -3.08 -2.08
CA LYS A 36 -13.31 -3.96 -2.77
C LYS A 36 -11.91 -3.86 -2.19
N LYS A 37 -11.46 -2.65 -1.91
CA LYS A 37 -10.13 -2.42 -1.34
C LYS A 37 -9.96 -3.08 0.03
N MET A 38 -11.03 -3.12 0.82
CA MET A 38 -11.06 -3.77 2.14
C MET A 38 -11.29 -5.27 2.03
N MET A 39 -12.34 -5.70 1.36
CA MET A 39 -12.82 -7.08 1.32
C MET A 39 -12.17 -7.94 0.23
N GLY A 40 -11.45 -7.33 -0.72
CA GLY A 40 -10.78 -8.02 -1.82
C GLY A 40 -11.65 -8.26 -3.06
N LEU A 41 -12.96 -8.14 -2.95
CA LEU A 41 -13.93 -8.28 -4.04
C LEU A 41 -14.99 -7.17 -3.91
N GLY A 42 -15.41 -6.58 -5.03
CA GLY A 42 -16.49 -5.60 -5.06
C GLY A 42 -17.86 -6.23 -4.92
N VAL A 43 -18.83 -5.46 -4.51
CA VAL A 43 -20.25 -5.88 -4.56
C VAL A 43 -20.73 -5.90 -6.01
N VAL A 44 -20.15 -5.03 -6.85
CA VAL A 44 -20.25 -5.05 -8.31
C VAL A 44 -18.87 -5.34 -8.90
N GLU A 45 -18.79 -6.32 -9.79
CA GLU A 45 -17.58 -6.68 -10.56
C GLU A 45 -17.93 -6.83 -12.04
N PRO A 46 -17.13 -6.34 -12.97
CA PRO A 46 -15.95 -5.47 -12.78
C PRO A 46 -16.26 -4.20 -11.99
N ILE A 47 -15.28 -3.69 -11.23
CA ILE A 47 -15.47 -2.69 -10.16
C ILE A 47 -16.29 -1.44 -10.54
N ASP A 48 -16.19 -1.01 -11.79
CA ASP A 48 -16.83 0.22 -12.29
C ASP A 48 -17.98 -0.08 -13.28
N ASP A 49 -18.32 -1.34 -13.46
CA ASP A 49 -19.31 -1.76 -14.44
C ASP A 49 -20.73 -1.77 -13.85
N PHE A 50 -21.30 -0.58 -13.71
CA PHE A 50 -22.66 -0.37 -13.18
C PHE A 50 -23.72 -0.35 -14.27
N ARG A 51 -23.62 -1.24 -15.27
CA ARG A 51 -24.66 -1.39 -16.30
C ARG A 51 -25.90 -2.10 -15.75
N ASP A 52 -27.02 -1.91 -16.40
CA ASP A 52 -28.30 -2.50 -15.99
C ASP A 52 -28.32 -4.03 -16.01
N ASP A 53 -27.51 -4.63 -16.87
CA ASP A 53 -27.35 -6.08 -17.01
C ASP A 53 -26.33 -6.67 -16.01
N ASN A 54 -25.51 -5.84 -15.37
CA ASN A 54 -24.55 -6.26 -14.35
C ASN A 54 -25.09 -6.02 -12.94
N LYS A 55 -25.71 -7.03 -12.36
CA LYS A 55 -26.35 -6.91 -11.04
C LYS A 55 -25.34 -7.01 -9.91
N PRO A 56 -25.51 -6.21 -8.84
CA PRO A 56 -24.72 -6.36 -7.62
C PRO A 56 -24.92 -7.76 -7.01
N SER A 57 -23.85 -8.35 -6.49
CA SER A 57 -23.91 -9.63 -5.74
C SER A 57 -24.75 -9.54 -4.46
N ASN A 58 -24.84 -8.34 -3.89
CA ASN A 58 -25.70 -8.01 -2.75
C ASN A 58 -26.22 -6.56 -2.90
N PRO A 59 -27.41 -6.36 -3.48
CA PRO A 59 -27.97 -5.03 -3.69
C PRO A 59 -28.19 -4.23 -2.41
N GLU A 60 -28.65 -4.88 -1.35
CA GLU A 60 -28.92 -4.23 -0.06
C GLU A 60 -27.63 -3.71 0.59
N LEU A 61 -26.56 -4.48 0.51
CA LEU A 61 -25.25 -4.05 0.98
C LEU A 61 -24.74 -2.84 0.19
N LEU A 62 -24.88 -2.85 -1.13
CA LEU A 62 -24.45 -1.74 -1.97
C LEU A 62 -25.21 -0.46 -1.64
N GLU A 63 -26.54 -0.55 -1.46
CA GLU A 63 -27.35 0.62 -1.07
C GLU A 63 -26.97 1.11 0.33
N HIS A 64 -26.77 0.22 1.29
CA HIS A 64 -26.32 0.60 2.64
C HIS A 64 -24.97 1.33 2.60
N LEU A 65 -23.98 0.81 1.90
CA LEU A 65 -22.67 1.45 1.75
C LEU A 65 -22.77 2.81 1.04
N THR A 66 -23.71 2.93 0.09
CA THR A 66 -24.00 4.17 -0.62
C THR A 66 -24.61 5.21 0.32
N ASP A 67 -25.57 4.82 1.14
CA ASP A 67 -26.17 5.71 2.12
C ASP A 67 -25.15 6.16 3.17
N GLU A 68 -24.29 5.26 3.61
CA GLU A 68 -23.22 5.59 4.56
C GLU A 68 -22.23 6.60 3.99
N ILE A 69 -21.71 6.43 2.77
CA ILE A 69 -20.76 7.39 2.19
C ILE A 69 -21.38 8.77 1.97
N LEU A 70 -22.67 8.81 1.62
CA LEU A 70 -23.44 10.07 1.52
C LEU A 70 -23.65 10.72 2.88
N ARG A 71 -24.05 9.95 3.90
CA ARG A 71 -24.18 10.42 5.29
C ARG A 71 -22.87 10.99 5.82
N LEU A 72 -21.75 10.38 5.47
CA LEU A 72 -20.38 10.79 5.84
C LEU A 72 -19.83 11.93 4.96
N LYS A 73 -20.61 12.44 4.01
CA LYS A 73 -20.19 13.50 3.07
C LYS A 73 -18.88 13.16 2.37
N PHE A 74 -18.76 11.92 1.91
CA PHE A 74 -17.58 11.36 1.26
C PHE A 74 -16.31 11.31 2.13
N ASP A 75 -16.44 11.24 3.46
CA ASP A 75 -15.31 10.88 4.33
C ASP A 75 -14.96 9.40 4.15
N MET A 76 -14.04 9.16 3.20
CA MET A 76 -13.58 7.81 2.86
C MET A 76 -12.84 7.14 4.03
N ARG A 77 -12.20 7.92 4.89
CA ARG A 77 -11.48 7.39 6.06
C ARG A 77 -12.46 6.81 7.08
N GLU A 78 -13.54 7.54 7.33
CA GLU A 78 -14.55 7.07 8.28
C GLU A 78 -15.33 5.86 7.73
N LEU A 79 -15.65 5.83 6.42
CA LEU A 79 -16.22 4.64 5.80
C LEU A 79 -15.29 3.41 5.91
N THR A 80 -13.98 3.62 5.67
CA THR A 80 -12.98 2.56 5.84
C THR A 80 -12.97 2.05 7.29
N ARG A 81 -13.10 2.94 8.28
CA ARG A 81 -13.18 2.59 9.69
C ARG A 81 -14.43 1.75 10.00
N ILE A 82 -15.58 2.16 9.49
CA ILE A 82 -16.85 1.41 9.68
C ILE A 82 -16.72 -0.01 9.11
N ILE A 83 -16.16 -0.15 7.90
CA ILE A 83 -15.95 -1.47 7.30
C ILE A 83 -14.96 -2.29 8.15
N ALA A 84 -13.85 -1.69 8.61
CA ALA A 84 -12.83 -2.38 9.41
C ALA A 84 -13.39 -2.91 10.76
N TYR A 85 -14.32 -2.21 11.36
CA TYR A 85 -14.99 -2.65 12.59
C TYR A 85 -16.16 -3.60 12.37
N SER A 86 -16.56 -3.85 11.11
CA SER A 86 -17.65 -4.77 10.82
C SER A 86 -17.26 -6.22 11.14
N SER A 87 -18.23 -7.00 11.61
CA SER A 87 -18.04 -8.43 11.85
C SER A 87 -17.66 -9.19 10.57
N ALA A 88 -18.00 -8.69 9.40
CA ALA A 88 -17.62 -9.29 8.12
C ALA A 88 -16.14 -9.16 7.85
N PHE A 89 -15.56 -7.97 8.10
CA PHE A 89 -14.12 -7.72 7.88
C PHE A 89 -13.24 -8.44 8.91
N GLN A 90 -13.73 -8.59 10.14
CA GLN A 90 -12.95 -9.20 11.23
C GLN A 90 -12.97 -10.74 11.23
N ARG A 91 -13.56 -11.36 10.21
CA ARG A 91 -13.48 -12.81 10.00
C ARG A 91 -12.20 -13.18 9.30
N LEU A 92 -11.84 -14.46 9.41
CA LEU A 92 -10.71 -15.02 8.66
C LEU A 92 -10.91 -14.83 7.16
N ALA A 93 -9.83 -14.52 6.46
CA ALA A 93 -9.86 -14.39 5.02
C ALA A 93 -10.17 -15.73 4.34
N MET A 94 -10.99 -15.69 3.31
CA MET A 94 -11.49 -16.84 2.59
C MET A 94 -10.89 -16.93 1.20
N VAL A 95 -10.56 -18.15 0.78
CA VAL A 95 -10.16 -18.38 -0.61
C VAL A 95 -11.40 -18.27 -1.49
N HIS A 96 -11.31 -17.42 -2.50
CA HIS A 96 -12.34 -17.28 -3.53
C HIS A 96 -11.74 -17.64 -4.90
N ASP A 97 -12.42 -18.53 -5.61
CA ASP A 97 -12.09 -18.85 -7.00
C ASP A 97 -12.87 -17.92 -7.94
N PRO A 98 -12.19 -16.98 -8.65
CA PRO A 98 -12.88 -16.09 -9.58
C PRO A 98 -13.57 -16.80 -10.75
N SER A 99 -13.20 -18.05 -11.03
CA SER A 99 -13.83 -18.87 -12.08
C SER A 99 -15.11 -19.59 -11.61
N SER A 100 -15.38 -19.55 -10.30
CA SER A 100 -16.60 -20.15 -9.74
C SER A 100 -17.83 -19.38 -10.19
N ALA A 101 -18.86 -20.11 -10.60
CA ALA A 101 -20.18 -19.54 -10.89
C ALA A 101 -20.96 -19.13 -9.62
N GLU A 102 -20.44 -19.46 -8.44
CA GLU A 102 -21.09 -19.13 -7.18
C GLU A 102 -20.85 -17.68 -6.79
N THR A 103 -21.92 -16.97 -6.42
CA THR A 103 -21.84 -15.61 -5.90
C THR A 103 -21.15 -15.61 -4.54
N TYR A 104 -20.06 -14.85 -4.41
CA TYR A 104 -19.40 -14.68 -3.13
C TYR A 104 -20.26 -13.85 -2.17
N ARG A 105 -20.59 -14.41 -1.01
CA ARG A 105 -21.51 -13.80 -0.04
C ARG A 105 -20.81 -13.12 1.13
N PHE A 106 -19.52 -12.78 0.98
CA PHE A 106 -18.70 -12.08 1.98
C PHE A 106 -18.71 -12.75 3.36
N ALA A 107 -18.47 -14.08 3.37
CA ALA A 107 -18.28 -14.82 4.61
C ALA A 107 -17.05 -14.32 5.42
N GLY A 108 -16.13 -13.65 4.76
CA GLY A 108 -14.97 -12.93 5.28
C GLY A 108 -14.33 -12.11 4.17
N PRO A 109 -13.21 -11.44 4.40
CA PRO A 109 -12.39 -10.87 3.32
C PRO A 109 -11.88 -11.96 2.38
N VAL A 110 -11.67 -11.61 1.11
CA VAL A 110 -11.03 -12.54 0.15
C VAL A 110 -9.53 -12.54 0.40
N LEU A 111 -8.97 -13.74 0.57
CA LEU A 111 -7.53 -13.93 0.68
C LEU A 111 -6.86 -13.48 -0.61
N ARG A 112 -6.02 -12.46 -0.53
CA ARG A 112 -5.32 -11.89 -1.68
C ARG A 112 -3.86 -11.62 -1.39
N ARG A 113 -3.04 -11.74 -2.41
CA ARG A 113 -1.63 -11.38 -2.32
C ARG A 113 -1.49 -9.87 -2.11
N MET A 114 -0.55 -9.48 -1.26
CA MET A 114 -0.14 -8.08 -1.15
C MET A 114 0.37 -7.54 -2.49
N THR A 115 0.13 -6.24 -2.75
CA THR A 115 0.75 -5.55 -3.89
C THR A 115 2.26 -5.39 -3.68
N ALA A 116 2.98 -5.06 -4.74
CA ALA A 116 4.42 -4.80 -4.66
C ALA A 116 4.75 -3.73 -3.62
N GLU A 117 3.94 -2.65 -3.58
CA GLU A 117 4.10 -1.54 -2.66
C GLU A 117 3.84 -1.96 -1.20
N GLN A 118 2.83 -2.79 -0.97
CA GLN A 118 2.52 -3.30 0.37
C GLN A 118 3.63 -4.21 0.89
N ILE A 119 4.15 -5.12 0.06
CA ILE A 119 5.29 -5.97 0.44
C ILE A 119 6.51 -5.11 0.72
N TRP A 120 6.83 -4.17 -0.16
CA TRP A 120 7.97 -3.26 0.01
C TRP A 120 7.86 -2.47 1.31
N ASP A 121 6.73 -1.79 1.52
CA ASP A 121 6.52 -0.95 2.70
C ASP A 121 6.54 -1.77 4.00
N SER A 122 6.07 -3.01 3.98
CA SER A 122 6.19 -3.93 5.11
C SER A 122 7.65 -4.29 5.38
N LEU A 123 8.41 -4.63 4.34
CA LEU A 123 9.81 -4.99 4.47
C LEU A 123 10.67 -3.83 4.98
N ILE A 124 10.51 -2.62 4.41
CA ILE A 124 11.31 -1.46 4.86
C ILE A 124 11.00 -1.03 6.29
N THR A 125 9.79 -1.27 6.77
CA THR A 125 9.41 -0.99 8.16
C THR A 125 10.15 -1.91 9.14
N LEU A 126 10.51 -3.11 8.71
CA LEU A 126 11.33 -4.03 9.50
C LEU A 126 12.82 -3.67 9.48
N VAL A 127 13.26 -2.90 8.50
CA VAL A 127 14.67 -2.56 8.32
C VAL A 127 15.01 -1.16 8.81
N ALA A 128 14.25 -0.15 8.39
CA ALA A 128 14.58 1.26 8.56
C ALA A 128 13.88 1.86 9.78
N TYR A 129 14.66 2.52 10.65
CA TYR A 129 14.11 3.26 11.80
C TYR A 129 13.25 4.46 11.39
N ASN A 130 13.55 5.06 10.25
CA ASN A 130 12.80 6.21 9.76
C ASN A 130 12.50 6.13 8.25
N PRO A 131 11.59 5.23 7.83
CA PRO A 131 11.20 5.12 6.42
C PRO A 131 10.41 6.34 5.90
N TRP A 132 10.04 7.26 6.79
CA TRP A 132 9.30 8.49 6.49
C TRP A 132 10.19 9.71 6.24
N SER A 133 11.51 9.56 6.36
CA SER A 133 12.44 10.70 6.24
C SER A 133 12.47 11.29 4.83
N PHE A 134 12.03 10.53 3.83
CA PHE A 134 11.93 10.98 2.45
C PHE A 134 10.50 11.47 2.15
N GLN A 135 10.17 12.67 2.59
CA GLN A 135 8.89 13.29 2.26
C GLN A 135 9.03 14.14 1.00
N ARG A 136 8.10 13.97 0.07
CA ARG A 136 7.98 14.87 -1.07
C ARG A 136 7.58 16.26 -0.59
N PRO A 137 7.96 17.32 -1.34
CA PRO A 137 7.45 18.64 -1.04
C PRO A 137 5.93 18.63 -0.98
N THR A 138 5.37 19.26 0.03
CA THR A 138 3.93 19.45 0.14
C THR A 138 3.44 20.42 -0.94
N ALA A 139 2.13 20.45 -1.19
CA ALA A 139 1.55 21.45 -2.08
C ALA A 139 1.87 22.90 -1.64
N ALA A 140 1.96 23.14 -0.32
CA ALA A 140 2.36 24.44 0.24
C ALA A 140 3.84 24.76 -0.03
N ASP A 141 4.74 23.77 0.10
CA ASP A 141 6.15 23.93 -0.23
C ASP A 141 6.34 24.24 -1.72
N ILE A 142 5.64 23.51 -2.59
CA ILE A 142 5.65 23.77 -4.03
C ILE A 142 5.11 25.16 -4.33
N ALA A 143 3.99 25.56 -3.75
CA ALA A 143 3.39 26.88 -3.95
C ALA A 143 4.33 28.02 -3.48
N SER A 144 5.11 27.81 -2.43
CA SER A 144 6.10 28.81 -1.96
C SER A 144 7.25 29.05 -2.95
N VAL A 145 7.57 28.05 -3.75
CA VAL A 145 8.63 28.11 -4.78
C VAL A 145 8.08 28.54 -6.13
N VAL A 146 6.89 28.02 -6.48
CA VAL A 146 6.18 28.27 -7.74
C VAL A 146 4.99 29.19 -7.45
N ASP A 147 5.28 30.45 -7.10
CA ASP A 147 4.26 31.46 -6.89
C ASP A 147 3.93 32.12 -8.24
N ILE A 148 2.97 31.56 -8.95
CA ILE A 148 2.49 32.06 -10.25
C ILE A 148 0.98 32.20 -10.24
N ASP A 149 0.50 33.38 -10.62
CA ASP A 149 -0.89 33.57 -11.05
C ASP A 149 -1.07 33.02 -12.47
N TRP A 150 -1.58 31.79 -12.56
CA TRP A 150 -1.81 31.08 -13.82
C TRP A 150 -2.84 31.76 -14.72
N SER A 151 -3.66 32.71 -14.22
CA SER A 151 -4.62 33.45 -15.01
C SER A 151 -3.96 34.51 -15.90
N SER A 152 -2.79 34.99 -15.48
CA SER A 152 -1.99 36.01 -16.15
C SER A 152 -0.63 35.51 -16.65
N ALA A 153 -0.28 34.25 -16.40
CA ALA A 153 1.01 33.67 -16.69
C ALA A 153 1.28 33.56 -18.21
N ASN A 154 2.49 33.83 -18.59
CA ASN A 154 3.03 33.55 -19.93
C ASN A 154 4.09 32.43 -19.88
N LEU A 155 4.52 31.97 -21.05
CA LEU A 155 5.48 30.87 -21.17
C LEU A 155 6.80 31.13 -20.43
N ALA A 156 7.32 32.37 -20.49
CA ALA A 156 8.57 32.73 -19.82
C ALA A 156 8.45 32.65 -18.28
N MET A 157 7.32 33.09 -17.74
CA MET A 157 7.03 32.96 -16.30
C MET A 157 6.91 31.50 -15.89
N ALA A 158 6.24 30.67 -16.69
CA ALA A 158 6.13 29.23 -16.43
C ALA A 158 7.51 28.53 -16.47
N GLN A 159 8.36 28.87 -17.43
CA GLN A 159 9.73 28.37 -17.51
C GLN A 159 10.55 28.78 -16.28
N THR A 160 10.52 30.05 -15.89
CA THR A 160 11.22 30.55 -14.71
C THR A 160 10.79 29.83 -13.44
N ALA A 161 9.51 29.54 -13.30
CA ALA A 161 9.00 28.78 -12.15
C ALA A 161 9.41 27.31 -12.19
N ALA A 162 9.43 26.69 -13.37
CA ALA A 162 9.94 25.34 -13.53
C ALA A 162 11.43 25.25 -13.17
N ASP A 163 12.24 26.21 -13.68
CA ASP A 163 13.67 26.28 -13.35
C ASP A 163 13.92 26.48 -11.85
N LYS A 164 13.13 27.34 -11.22
CA LYS A 164 13.19 27.57 -9.77
C LYS A 164 12.78 26.32 -8.98
N TYR A 165 11.75 25.60 -9.41
CA TYR A 165 11.33 24.33 -8.82
C TYR A 165 12.42 23.28 -8.98
N GLU A 166 12.99 23.12 -10.17
CA GLU A 166 14.09 22.19 -10.42
C GLU A 166 15.31 22.52 -9.58
N ALA A 167 15.71 23.81 -9.50
CA ALA A 167 16.83 24.23 -8.67
C ALA A 167 16.63 23.92 -7.18
N THR A 168 15.40 24.03 -6.68
CA THR A 168 15.09 23.81 -5.26
C THR A 168 14.88 22.32 -4.95
N TYR A 169 14.22 21.58 -5.85
CA TYR A 169 13.81 20.20 -5.61
C TYR A 169 14.40 19.20 -6.62
N ALA A 170 15.43 19.59 -7.39
CA ALA A 170 16.04 18.71 -8.38
C ALA A 170 16.38 17.34 -7.77
N PRO A 171 16.09 16.24 -8.46
CA PRO A 171 16.29 14.88 -7.95
C PRO A 171 17.68 14.62 -7.39
N GLY A 172 18.71 15.29 -7.94
CA GLY A 172 20.10 15.14 -7.50
C GLY A 172 20.42 15.80 -6.15
N THR A 173 19.86 16.97 -5.86
CA THR A 173 20.12 17.72 -4.61
C THR A 173 19.23 17.20 -3.49
N TYR A 174 17.95 17.03 -3.80
CA TYR A 174 16.94 16.55 -2.87
C TYR A 174 17.15 15.06 -2.49
N SER A 175 17.62 14.23 -3.41
CA SER A 175 17.86 12.82 -3.14
C SER A 175 19.19 12.55 -2.44
N LYS A 176 20.25 13.37 -2.61
CA LYS A 176 21.55 13.15 -1.92
C LYS A 176 21.47 13.38 -0.42
N GLU A 177 20.87 14.47 0.04
CA GLU A 177 20.69 14.74 1.46
C GLU A 177 19.81 13.68 2.13
N ARG A 178 18.76 13.24 1.44
CA ARG A 178 17.80 12.27 1.98
C ARG A 178 18.24 10.81 1.82
N GLN A 179 19.06 10.48 0.83
CA GLN A 179 19.74 9.18 0.77
C GLN A 179 20.62 8.94 1.99
N THR A 180 21.23 10.00 2.54
CA THR A 180 22.03 9.91 3.76
C THR A 180 21.15 9.61 5.00
N LEU A 181 19.91 10.10 5.02
CA LEU A 181 18.98 9.92 6.15
C LEU A 181 18.18 8.62 6.07
N SER A 182 17.92 8.11 4.88
CA SER A 182 17.08 6.92 4.65
C SER A 182 17.85 5.74 4.07
N GLY A 183 19.16 5.92 3.85
CA GLY A 183 20.04 4.87 3.33
C GLY A 183 20.42 3.87 4.41
N PHE A 184 20.30 2.59 4.10
CA PHE A 184 20.84 1.50 4.89
C PHE A 184 21.55 0.53 3.97
N GLU A 185 22.82 0.20 4.25
CA GLU A 185 23.61 -0.73 3.44
C GLU A 185 23.62 -0.41 1.93
N GLY A 186 23.68 0.89 1.59
CA GLY A 186 23.70 1.36 0.20
C GLY A 186 22.37 1.31 -0.54
N GLN A 187 21.29 0.96 0.13
CA GLN A 187 19.93 0.97 -0.44
C GLN A 187 19.13 2.16 0.06
N LEU A 188 18.34 2.78 -0.81
CA LEU A 188 17.39 3.82 -0.43
C LEU A 188 16.10 3.14 0.08
N LEU A 189 15.88 3.16 1.40
CA LEU A 189 14.76 2.51 2.07
C LEU A 189 13.70 3.52 2.48
N VAL A 190 12.90 3.94 1.51
CA VAL A 190 11.78 4.86 1.69
C VAL A 190 10.49 4.24 1.21
N ARG A 191 9.35 4.78 1.64
CA ARG A 191 8.03 4.30 1.23
C ARG A 191 7.91 4.24 -0.30
N ALA A 192 7.18 3.24 -0.78
CA ALA A 192 6.95 3.06 -2.21
C ALA A 192 6.37 4.31 -2.89
N SER A 193 5.52 5.06 -2.17
CA SER A 193 4.94 6.32 -2.65
C SER A 193 5.96 7.45 -2.83
N GLU A 194 7.10 7.39 -2.15
CA GLU A 194 8.14 8.42 -2.14
C GLU A 194 9.28 8.13 -3.12
N ILE A 195 9.37 6.90 -3.64
CA ILE A 195 10.42 6.54 -4.58
C ILE A 195 10.16 7.22 -5.93
N PRO A 196 11.18 7.89 -6.52
CA PRO A 196 11.08 8.46 -7.85
C PRO A 196 10.80 7.38 -8.92
N THR A 197 9.91 7.68 -9.86
CA THR A 197 9.61 6.82 -11.02
C THR A 197 10.08 7.50 -12.31
N PRO A 198 10.45 6.73 -13.36
CA PRO A 198 10.39 5.27 -13.49
C PRO A 198 11.52 4.55 -12.73
N LEU A 199 11.20 3.38 -12.18
CA LEU A 199 12.17 2.54 -11.47
C LEU A 199 12.97 1.69 -12.45
N PRO A 200 14.26 1.40 -12.17
CA PRO A 200 15.05 0.48 -12.99
C PRO A 200 14.45 -0.95 -12.96
N LEU A 201 14.66 -1.70 -14.03
CA LEU A 201 14.10 -3.06 -14.20
C LEU A 201 14.48 -4.03 -13.05
N GLY A 202 15.65 -3.85 -12.44
CA GLY A 202 16.10 -4.67 -11.32
C GLY A 202 15.56 -4.27 -9.94
N HIS A 203 14.79 -3.18 -9.86
CA HIS A 203 14.26 -2.73 -8.58
C HIS A 203 13.16 -3.67 -8.07
N PHE A 204 13.13 -3.92 -6.75
CA PHE A 204 12.17 -4.81 -6.10
C PHE A 204 10.73 -4.55 -6.51
N LEU A 205 10.26 -3.32 -6.41
CA LEU A 205 8.89 -2.95 -6.75
C LEU A 205 8.53 -3.35 -8.19
N ARG A 206 9.46 -3.10 -9.14
CA ARG A 206 9.21 -3.44 -10.54
C ARG A 206 9.20 -4.94 -10.78
N GLN A 207 10.07 -5.69 -10.12
CA GLN A 207 10.06 -7.16 -10.16
C GLN A 207 8.78 -7.75 -9.57
N PHE A 208 8.23 -7.12 -8.54
CA PHE A 208 7.00 -7.58 -7.89
C PHE A 208 5.71 -7.11 -8.57
N GLY A 209 5.82 -6.42 -9.71
CA GLY A 209 4.68 -6.09 -10.54
C GLY A 209 4.08 -4.72 -10.29
N GLN A 210 4.85 -3.78 -9.72
CA GLN A 210 4.44 -2.38 -9.69
C GLN A 210 4.19 -1.89 -11.11
N SER A 211 3.04 -1.27 -11.34
CA SER A 211 2.71 -0.62 -12.60
C SER A 211 3.47 0.71 -12.75
N ASP A 212 3.69 1.10 -13.99
CA ASP A 212 4.03 2.48 -14.28
C ASP A 212 2.84 3.37 -13.91
N ARG A 213 3.08 4.59 -13.42
CA ARG A 213 2.01 5.53 -13.02
C ARG A 213 1.06 5.91 -14.15
N GLU A 214 1.47 5.69 -15.38
CA GLU A 214 0.67 5.96 -16.59
C GLU A 214 -0.42 4.92 -16.82
N SER A 215 -0.32 3.73 -16.20
CA SER A 215 -1.26 2.63 -16.38
C SER A 215 -1.96 2.30 -15.06
N ILE A 216 -3.23 2.68 -14.92
CA ILE A 216 -4.02 2.52 -13.69
C ILE A 216 -4.19 1.04 -13.28
N GLU A 217 -4.19 0.11 -14.24
CA GLU A 217 -4.39 -1.33 -14.02
C GLU A 217 -3.15 -2.19 -14.31
N GLY A 218 -1.99 -1.58 -14.48
CA GLY A 218 -0.76 -2.26 -14.87
C GLY A 218 -0.11 -3.16 -13.80
N GLY A 219 -0.63 -3.17 -12.59
CA GLY A 219 -0.10 -4.00 -11.50
C GLY A 219 -0.32 -5.49 -11.75
N ARG A 220 0.75 -6.27 -11.70
CA ARG A 220 0.67 -7.74 -11.85
C ARG A 220 0.66 -8.40 -10.48
N THR A 221 -0.40 -9.13 -10.19
CA THR A 221 -0.55 -9.91 -8.95
C THR A 221 -0.12 -11.37 -9.11
N VAL A 222 0.11 -11.83 -10.35
CA VAL A 222 0.53 -13.20 -10.63
C VAL A 222 1.95 -13.42 -10.12
N ALA A 223 2.13 -14.45 -9.30
CA ALA A 223 3.44 -14.84 -8.76
C ALA A 223 4.34 -15.38 -9.87
N THR A 224 5.62 -15.00 -9.83
CA THR A 224 6.64 -15.46 -10.77
C THR A 224 7.85 -16.03 -10.02
N VAL A 225 8.60 -16.91 -10.67
CA VAL A 225 9.83 -17.50 -10.10
C VAL A 225 10.85 -16.41 -9.69
N PRO A 226 11.12 -15.34 -10.49
CA PRO A 226 12.01 -14.27 -10.08
C PRO A 226 11.60 -13.59 -8.77
N GLN A 227 10.30 -13.41 -8.52
CA GLN A 227 9.81 -12.82 -7.28
C GLN A 227 10.11 -13.70 -6.06
N ILE A 228 9.94 -15.03 -6.20
CA ILE A 228 10.27 -15.98 -5.15
C ILE A 228 11.78 -15.93 -4.85
N LEU A 229 12.62 -15.94 -5.89
CA LEU A 229 14.07 -15.85 -5.73
C LEU A 229 14.50 -14.52 -5.10
N THR A 230 13.81 -13.41 -5.40
CA THR A 230 14.07 -12.11 -4.79
C THR A 230 13.69 -12.10 -3.30
N MET A 231 12.62 -12.77 -2.91
CA MET A 231 12.28 -12.93 -1.48
C MET A 231 13.30 -13.83 -0.76
N PHE A 232 13.80 -14.88 -1.41
CA PHE A 232 14.76 -15.79 -0.79
C PHE A 232 16.16 -15.21 -0.66
N ASN A 233 16.64 -14.49 -1.67
CA ASN A 233 18.04 -14.09 -1.79
C ASN A 233 18.21 -12.60 -2.16
N GLY A 234 17.14 -11.80 -2.09
CA GLY A 234 17.18 -10.40 -2.48
C GLY A 234 17.93 -9.51 -1.48
N PRO A 235 18.39 -8.33 -1.92
CA PRO A 235 19.15 -7.41 -1.09
C PRO A 235 18.42 -7.03 0.20
N ILE A 236 17.08 -6.81 0.13
CA ILE A 236 16.29 -6.36 1.27
C ILE A 236 16.17 -7.44 2.35
N THR A 237 15.95 -8.69 1.96
CA THR A 237 15.94 -9.83 2.89
C THR A 237 17.28 -9.98 3.59
N HIS A 238 18.38 -9.80 2.86
CA HIS A 238 19.74 -9.83 3.40
C HIS A 238 20.02 -8.70 4.39
N ILE A 239 19.53 -7.50 4.10
CA ILE A 239 19.72 -6.31 4.95
C ILE A 239 18.98 -6.47 6.29
N MET A 240 17.80 -7.09 6.30
CA MET A 240 17.06 -7.34 7.54
C MET A 240 17.80 -8.19 8.55
N LEU A 241 18.70 -9.04 8.10
CA LEU A 241 19.48 -9.93 8.97
C LEU A 241 20.74 -9.27 9.54
N LYS A 242 20.99 -7.99 9.19
CA LYS A 242 22.17 -7.26 9.63
C LYS A 242 21.90 -6.45 10.88
N LYS A 243 22.91 -6.34 11.72
CA LYS A 243 22.95 -5.43 12.86
C LYS A 243 22.68 -3.98 12.38
N GLY A 244 21.79 -3.29 13.08
CA GLY A 244 21.34 -1.95 12.71
C GLY A 244 20.00 -1.93 11.95
N SER A 245 19.45 -3.08 11.57
CA SER A 245 18.05 -3.14 11.15
C SER A 245 17.13 -3.14 12.36
N VAL A 246 15.95 -2.53 12.23
CA VAL A 246 14.96 -2.43 13.31
C VAL A 246 14.62 -3.80 13.89
N ILE A 247 14.34 -4.77 13.02
CA ILE A 247 13.93 -6.11 13.47
C ILE A 247 15.08 -6.85 14.17
N TYR A 248 16.29 -6.77 13.63
CA TYR A 248 17.45 -7.43 14.25
C TYR A 248 17.74 -6.87 15.64
N ASP A 249 17.79 -5.54 15.76
CA ASP A 249 18.11 -4.88 17.02
C ASP A 249 17.02 -5.16 18.09
N ASN A 250 15.74 -5.18 17.68
CA ASN A 250 14.63 -5.53 18.58
C ASN A 250 14.68 -6.98 19.03
N VAL A 251 14.99 -7.92 18.15
CA VAL A 251 15.10 -9.34 18.47
C VAL A 251 16.26 -9.60 19.44
N VAL A 252 17.41 -9.00 19.17
CA VAL A 252 18.59 -9.12 20.05
C VAL A 252 18.34 -8.49 21.41
N SER A 253 17.73 -7.30 21.44
CA SER A 253 17.42 -6.58 22.68
C SER A 253 16.38 -7.31 23.54
N ALA A 254 15.45 -8.03 22.95
CA ALA A 254 14.45 -8.81 23.69
C ALA A 254 15.04 -10.03 24.41
N GLY A 255 16.20 -10.49 23.95
CA GLY A 255 16.88 -11.67 24.46
C GLY A 255 16.21 -13.00 24.11
N PRO A 256 16.87 -14.14 24.39
CA PRO A 256 16.48 -15.45 23.85
C PRO A 256 15.07 -15.90 24.24
N ALA A 257 14.57 -15.49 25.40
CA ALA A 257 13.25 -15.92 25.90
C ALA A 257 12.10 -15.29 25.12
N GLN A 258 12.27 -14.07 24.63
CA GLN A 258 11.22 -13.29 23.96
C GLN A 258 11.47 -13.09 22.45
N ALA A 259 12.65 -13.44 21.97
CA ALA A 259 13.05 -13.22 20.58
C ALA A 259 12.06 -13.81 19.57
N VAL A 260 11.55 -15.02 19.83
CA VAL A 260 10.58 -15.68 18.94
C VAL A 260 9.26 -14.92 18.91
N ASP A 261 8.77 -14.45 20.08
CA ASP A 261 7.54 -13.63 20.12
C ASP A 261 7.69 -12.33 19.34
N VAL A 262 8.84 -11.67 19.49
CA VAL A 262 9.12 -10.42 18.75
C VAL A 262 9.13 -10.67 17.25
N MET A 263 9.77 -11.75 16.78
CA MET A 263 9.81 -12.09 15.36
C MET A 263 8.41 -12.35 14.78
N PHE A 264 7.61 -13.18 15.46
CA PHE A 264 6.25 -13.49 15.02
C PHE A 264 5.34 -12.25 15.05
N MET A 265 5.36 -11.49 16.14
CA MET A 265 4.56 -10.27 16.26
C MET A 265 4.92 -9.21 15.23
N ALA A 266 6.22 -9.06 14.92
CA ALA A 266 6.67 -8.06 13.95
C ALA A 266 6.35 -8.42 12.50
N ILE A 267 6.40 -9.71 12.15
CA ILE A 267 6.24 -10.18 10.76
C ILE A 267 4.82 -10.64 10.48
N LEU A 268 4.23 -11.44 11.38
CA LEU A 268 2.92 -12.08 11.20
C LEU A 268 1.81 -11.47 12.05
N THR A 269 2.12 -10.48 12.91
CA THR A 269 1.15 -9.74 13.77
C THR A 269 0.44 -10.58 14.83
N HIS A 270 0.85 -11.83 15.02
CA HIS A 270 0.33 -12.70 16.09
C HIS A 270 1.46 -13.42 16.83
N ARG A 271 1.12 -14.02 17.97
CA ARG A 271 2.07 -14.84 18.73
C ARG A 271 2.24 -16.23 18.09
N PRO A 272 3.43 -16.85 18.20
CA PRO A 272 3.63 -18.20 17.72
C PRO A 272 2.73 -19.19 18.47
N THR A 273 2.26 -20.21 17.76
CA THR A 273 1.67 -21.38 18.40
C THR A 273 2.75 -22.13 19.21
N PRO A 274 2.38 -23.02 20.14
CA PRO A 274 3.37 -23.84 20.84
C PRO A 274 4.30 -24.60 19.88
N LEU A 275 3.76 -25.15 18.78
CA LEU A 275 4.54 -25.87 17.77
C LEU A 275 5.51 -24.95 17.03
N ASP A 276 5.04 -23.77 16.59
CA ASP A 276 5.90 -22.80 15.89
C ASP A 276 7.03 -22.32 16.78
N ARG A 277 6.75 -22.10 18.06
CA ARG A 277 7.73 -21.72 19.07
C ARG A 277 8.80 -22.80 19.22
N ASP A 278 8.39 -24.07 19.36
CA ASP A 278 9.32 -25.19 19.52
C ASP A 278 10.21 -25.34 18.30
N LEU A 279 9.65 -25.20 17.09
CA LEU A 279 10.40 -25.23 15.82
C LEU A 279 11.41 -24.08 15.72
N ALA A 280 10.98 -22.85 16.03
CA ALA A 280 11.85 -21.69 16.00
C ALA A 280 13.00 -21.78 17.02
N VAL A 281 12.71 -22.22 18.26
CA VAL A 281 13.72 -22.41 19.29
C VAL A 281 14.70 -23.52 18.90
N LYS A 282 14.22 -24.62 18.30
CA LYS A 282 15.07 -25.69 17.79
C LYS A 282 16.01 -25.18 16.71
N GLU A 283 15.49 -24.38 15.76
CA GLU A 283 16.31 -23.77 14.70
C GLU A 283 17.40 -22.87 15.28
N ILE A 284 17.04 -21.97 16.21
CA ILE A 284 17.99 -21.08 16.86
C ILE A 284 19.10 -21.84 17.58
N ARG A 285 18.77 -22.96 18.25
CA ARG A 285 19.75 -23.79 18.97
C ARG A 285 20.64 -24.60 18.05
N SER A 286 20.17 -24.99 16.88
CA SER A 286 20.92 -25.80 15.91
C SER A 286 21.82 -24.99 15.00
N ALA A 287 21.63 -23.68 14.95
CA ALA A 287 22.42 -22.78 14.11
C ALA A 287 23.84 -22.56 14.64
N ASN A 288 24.76 -22.13 13.76
CA ASN A 288 26.17 -21.91 14.09
C ASN A 288 26.37 -20.75 15.11
N SER A 289 25.44 -19.86 15.22
CA SER A 289 25.36 -18.80 16.24
C SER A 289 23.90 -18.45 16.51
N VAL A 290 23.64 -17.78 17.65
CA VAL A 290 22.29 -17.31 17.99
C VAL A 290 21.77 -16.33 16.96
N GLU A 291 22.62 -15.45 16.47
CA GLU A 291 22.29 -14.45 15.44
C GLU A 291 21.95 -15.13 14.10
N ALA A 292 22.70 -16.16 13.71
CA ALA A 292 22.37 -16.94 12.52
C ALA A 292 21.02 -17.66 12.68
N GLY A 293 20.73 -18.19 13.86
CA GLY A 293 19.44 -18.80 14.16
C GLY A 293 18.28 -17.81 14.09
N TYR A 294 18.44 -16.59 14.63
CA TYR A 294 17.46 -15.53 14.45
C TYR A 294 17.25 -15.19 12.98
N GLY A 295 18.33 -15.07 12.21
CA GLY A 295 18.28 -14.85 10.77
C GLY A 295 17.47 -15.92 10.04
N ASN A 296 17.70 -17.19 10.35
CA ASN A 296 16.99 -18.31 9.74
C ASN A 296 15.48 -18.26 10.03
N VAL A 297 15.09 -17.96 11.26
CA VAL A 297 13.68 -17.83 11.65
C VAL A 297 13.03 -16.64 10.96
N LEU A 298 13.67 -15.47 10.98
CA LEU A 298 13.18 -14.27 10.27
C LEU A 298 12.99 -14.55 8.78
N TRP A 299 13.99 -15.18 8.15
CA TRP A 299 13.92 -15.58 6.75
C TRP A 299 12.75 -16.53 6.48
N ALA A 300 12.54 -17.53 7.33
CA ALA A 300 11.45 -18.48 7.19
C ALA A 300 10.09 -17.76 7.27
N LEU A 301 9.89 -16.89 8.26
CA LEU A 301 8.63 -16.16 8.46
C LEU A 301 8.28 -15.26 7.28
N LEU A 302 9.27 -14.53 6.72
CA LEU A 302 9.07 -13.64 5.56
C LEU A 302 8.69 -14.41 4.29
N ASN A 303 9.05 -15.68 4.21
CA ASN A 303 8.74 -16.53 3.06
C ASN A 303 7.48 -17.39 3.26
N THR A 304 6.75 -17.17 4.34
CA THR A 304 5.44 -17.81 4.54
C THR A 304 4.37 -17.19 3.64
N ARG A 305 3.34 -17.96 3.34
CA ARG A 305 2.13 -17.43 2.69
C ARG A 305 1.44 -16.39 3.55
N GLU A 306 1.50 -16.56 4.85
CA GLU A 306 0.89 -15.66 5.82
C GLU A 306 1.45 -14.24 5.73
N PHE A 307 2.77 -14.08 5.52
CA PHE A 307 3.37 -12.77 5.28
C PHE A 307 2.98 -12.16 3.93
N LEU A 308 2.88 -12.99 2.88
CA LEU A 308 2.69 -12.51 1.51
C LEU A 308 1.23 -12.20 1.15
N PHE A 309 0.28 -12.66 1.97
CA PHE A 309 -1.15 -12.51 1.70
C PHE A 309 -1.82 -11.66 2.79
N ILE A 310 -2.79 -10.86 2.38
CA ILE A 310 -3.66 -10.10 3.28
C ILE A 310 -4.72 -11.07 3.80
N GLN A 311 -4.75 -11.20 5.12
CA GLN A 311 -5.69 -12.04 5.86
C GLN A 311 -6.73 -11.20 6.59
#